data_8b2c9c373c1fc1267448ecd5943ed8b5
#
_entry.id   8b2c9c373c1fc1267448ecd5943ed8b5
#
_cell.length_a   1.000
_cell.length_b   1.000
_cell.length_c   1.000
_cell.angle_alpha   90.00
_cell.angle_beta   90.00
_cell.angle_gamma   90.00
#
_symmetry.space_group_name_H-M   'P 1'
#
loop_
_entity.id
_entity.type
_entity.pdbx_description
1 polymer ?
#
loop_
_entity_poly.entity_id
_entity_poly.type
_entity_poly.pdbx_seq_one_letter_code
_entity_poly.pdbx_strand_id
1 'polypeptide(L)'
;MNNLDKLFELASQEEIIIHYTTYIAGDLEGLYINKHGIKIISLLSNLKQNSKKLTSILAEELGHHFTSLGYYVSSYNDYYTKIIIDKCENKALKWACEFLITEEDIINIINSGITCVYEMADILNVDITFFQKRLEFLSLK
;
A
#
# COMPACT_ATOMS: atom_id res chain seq x y z
N MET A 1 15.79 10.00 -4.10
CA MET A 1 14.75 9.67 -3.11
C MET A 1 14.14 8.31 -3.44
N ASN A 2 14.17 7.37 -2.51
CA ASN A 2 13.60 6.05 -2.73
C ASN A 2 12.07 6.09 -2.55
N ASN A 3 11.41 4.97 -2.84
CA ASN A 3 9.95 4.90 -2.75
C ASN A 3 9.42 5.15 -1.35
N LEU A 4 10.10 4.64 -0.33
CA LEU A 4 9.67 4.85 1.06
C LEU A 4 9.72 6.33 1.43
N ASP A 5 10.77 7.04 1.04
CA ASP A 5 10.90 8.48 1.28
C ASP A 5 9.78 9.24 0.58
N LYS A 6 9.46 8.86 -0.66
CA LYS A 6 8.36 9.47 -1.42
C LYS A 6 7.02 9.29 -0.72
N LEU A 7 6.79 8.12 -0.14
CA LEU A 7 5.55 7.84 0.59
C LEU A 7 5.43 8.69 1.85
N PHE A 8 6.51 8.82 2.62
CA PHE A 8 6.51 9.67 3.80
C PHE A 8 6.30 11.14 3.44
N GLU A 9 6.93 11.59 2.37
CA GLU A 9 6.73 12.96 1.89
C GLU A 9 5.29 13.20 1.46
N LEU A 10 4.71 12.24 0.74
CA LEU A 10 3.31 12.31 0.31
C LEU A 10 2.37 12.35 1.51
N ALA A 11 2.61 11.52 2.52
CA ALA A 11 1.83 11.55 3.75
C ALA A 11 1.90 12.92 4.43
N SER A 12 3.08 13.52 4.46
CA SER A 12 3.28 14.85 5.02
C SER A 12 2.50 15.91 4.24
N GLN A 13 2.56 15.86 2.91
CA GLN A 13 1.82 16.78 2.05
C GLN A 13 0.32 16.68 2.25
N GLU A 14 -0.19 15.48 2.55
CA GLU A 14 -1.61 15.23 2.79
C GLU A 14 -2.00 15.46 4.26
N GLU A 15 -1.05 15.94 5.07
CA GLU A 15 -1.27 16.21 6.50
C GLU A 15 -1.71 14.96 7.26
N ILE A 16 -1.14 13.81 6.89
CA ILE A 16 -1.40 12.53 7.56
C ILE A 16 -0.34 12.30 8.63
N ILE A 17 -0.80 12.02 9.85
CA ILE A 17 0.08 11.70 10.97
C ILE A 17 0.48 10.23 10.87
N ILE A 18 1.78 9.95 10.89
CA ILE A 18 2.31 8.60 10.95
C ILE A 18 2.56 8.24 12.41
N HIS A 19 1.92 7.18 12.87
CA HIS A 19 2.02 6.72 14.26
C HIS A 19 2.49 5.27 14.29
N TYR A 20 3.56 5.00 15.02
CA TYR A 20 4.04 3.64 15.22
C TYR A 20 3.51 3.08 16.55
N THR A 21 3.05 1.85 16.51
CA THR A 21 2.46 1.18 17.68
C THR A 21 2.91 -0.27 17.75
N THR A 22 2.82 -0.85 18.95
CA THR A 22 3.19 -2.26 19.15
C THR A 22 2.04 -3.21 18.84
N TYR A 23 0.80 -2.70 18.73
CA TYR A 23 -0.38 -3.53 18.53
C TYR A 23 -1.45 -2.80 17.71
N ILE A 24 -2.00 -3.52 16.74
CA ILE A 24 -3.19 -3.13 15.98
C ILE A 24 -4.15 -4.31 15.99
N ALA A 25 -5.43 -4.06 16.31
CA ALA A 25 -6.43 -5.10 16.38
C ALA A 25 -6.62 -5.81 15.04
N GLY A 26 -7.00 -7.10 15.07
CA GLY A 26 -7.36 -7.85 13.87
C GLY A 26 -6.19 -8.32 13.03
N ASP A 27 -5.01 -8.51 13.64
CA ASP A 27 -3.79 -8.96 12.96
C ASP A 27 -3.36 -8.04 11.81
N LEU A 28 -3.78 -6.79 11.86
CA LEU A 28 -3.37 -5.78 10.88
C LEU A 28 -1.97 -5.27 11.18
N GLU A 29 -1.22 -4.96 10.14
CA GLU A 29 0.11 -4.36 10.26
C GLU A 29 0.09 -2.85 10.06
N GLY A 30 -0.96 -2.34 9.43
CA GLY A 30 -1.20 -0.93 9.24
C GLY A 30 -2.69 -0.62 9.28
N LEU A 31 -3.02 0.64 9.57
CA LEU A 31 -4.41 1.08 9.63
C LEU A 31 -4.50 2.56 9.31
N TYR A 32 -5.32 2.90 8.32
CA TYR A 32 -5.65 4.28 7.99
C TYR A 32 -6.95 4.70 8.68
N ILE A 33 -6.90 5.85 9.35
CA ILE A 33 -8.05 6.43 10.02
C ILE A 33 -8.21 7.88 9.57
N ASN A 34 -9.42 8.23 9.16
CA ASN A 34 -9.80 9.60 8.87
C ASN A 34 -11.09 9.90 9.64
N LYS A 35 -10.97 10.71 10.69
CA LYS A 35 -12.11 11.02 11.54
C LYS A 35 -12.04 12.48 11.98
N HIS A 36 -13.12 13.22 11.76
CA HIS A 36 -13.22 14.65 12.11
C HIS A 36 -12.08 15.48 11.49
N GLY A 37 -11.63 15.13 10.29
CA GLY A 37 -10.54 15.83 9.62
C GLY A 37 -9.15 15.44 10.11
N ILE A 38 -9.06 14.60 11.13
CA ILE A 38 -7.78 14.07 11.60
C ILE A 38 -7.48 12.79 10.84
N LYS A 39 -6.32 12.75 10.20
CA LYS A 39 -5.88 11.63 9.36
C LYS A 39 -4.64 11.00 9.97
N ILE A 40 -4.71 9.71 10.25
CA ILE A 40 -3.64 8.97 10.91
C ILE A 40 -3.41 7.66 10.17
N ILE A 41 -2.15 7.32 9.92
CA ILE A 41 -1.75 5.97 9.54
C ILE A 41 -0.98 5.39 10.72
N SER A 42 -1.54 4.33 11.33
CA SER A 42 -0.86 3.58 12.38
C SER A 42 -0.12 2.41 11.73
N LEU A 43 1.13 2.20 12.13
CA LEU A 43 2.00 1.15 11.61
C LEU A 43 2.60 0.37 12.77
N LEU A 44 2.73 -0.94 12.63
CA LEU A 44 3.44 -1.72 13.65
C LEU A 44 4.90 -1.32 13.72
N SER A 45 5.41 -1.14 14.94
CA SER A 45 6.78 -0.68 15.18
C SER A 45 7.83 -1.59 14.58
N ASN A 46 7.57 -2.91 14.50
CA ASN A 46 8.52 -3.87 13.94
C ASN A 46 8.73 -3.70 12.43
N LEU A 47 7.83 -2.99 11.75
CA LEU A 47 8.00 -2.69 10.32
C LEU A 47 9.23 -1.82 10.05
N LYS A 48 9.71 -1.08 11.05
CA LYS A 48 10.93 -0.28 10.90
C LYS A 48 12.16 -1.11 10.54
N GLN A 49 12.14 -2.40 10.87
CA GLN A 49 13.24 -3.32 10.61
C GLN A 49 13.13 -4.03 9.26
N ASN A 50 12.07 -3.78 8.50
CA ASN A 50 11.84 -4.40 7.20
C ASN A 50 11.32 -3.35 6.21
N SER A 51 12.24 -2.70 5.51
CA SER A 51 11.90 -1.58 4.63
C SER A 51 10.97 -1.98 3.48
N LYS A 52 11.12 -3.18 2.93
CA LYS A 52 10.25 -3.67 1.86
C LYS A 52 8.81 -3.77 2.33
N LYS A 53 8.62 -4.38 3.49
CA LYS A 53 7.28 -4.57 4.07
C LYS A 53 6.68 -3.25 4.49
N LEU A 54 7.47 -2.39 5.14
CA LEU A 54 7.03 -1.04 5.51
C LEU A 54 6.56 -0.25 4.29
N THR A 55 7.33 -0.31 3.21
CA THR A 55 6.98 0.39 1.96
C THR A 55 5.63 -0.09 1.43
N SER A 56 5.41 -1.39 1.37
CA SER A 56 4.17 -1.98 0.88
C SER A 56 2.98 -1.61 1.77
N ILE A 57 3.12 -1.74 3.08
CA ILE A 57 2.04 -1.43 4.03
C ILE A 57 1.69 0.06 4.00
N LEU A 58 2.70 0.92 4.05
CA LEU A 58 2.46 2.37 4.01
C LEU A 58 1.78 2.78 2.70
N ALA A 59 2.21 2.19 1.57
CA ALA A 59 1.58 2.47 0.28
C ALA A 59 0.12 2.05 0.25
N GLU A 60 -0.23 0.89 0.83
CA GLU A 60 -1.62 0.44 0.91
C GLU A 60 -2.47 1.39 1.76
N GLU A 61 -1.95 1.83 2.89
CA GLU A 61 -2.69 2.75 3.76
C GLU A 61 -2.88 4.12 3.10
N LEU A 62 -1.88 4.60 2.38
CA LEU A 62 -2.03 5.80 1.55
C LEU A 62 -3.03 5.55 0.41
N GLY A 63 -3.04 4.35 -0.14
CA GLY A 63 -4.04 3.93 -1.13
C GLY A 63 -5.46 4.08 -0.60
N HIS A 64 -5.69 3.71 0.65
CA HIS A 64 -6.99 3.93 1.29
C HIS A 64 -7.32 5.41 1.37
N HIS A 65 -6.35 6.26 1.68
CA HIS A 65 -6.56 7.70 1.72
C HIS A 65 -6.99 8.25 0.35
N PHE A 66 -6.32 7.84 -0.72
CA PHE A 66 -6.57 8.40 -2.04
C PHE A 66 -7.76 7.79 -2.77
N THR A 67 -8.18 6.59 -2.37
CA THR A 67 -9.24 5.87 -3.10
C THR A 67 -10.53 5.69 -2.32
N SER A 68 -10.50 5.79 -0.98
CA SER A 68 -11.69 5.64 -0.19
C SER A 68 -12.46 6.97 -0.16
N LEU A 69 -13.63 6.96 -0.74
CA LEU A 69 -14.51 8.14 -0.84
C LEU A 69 -15.30 8.34 0.46
N GLY A 70 -14.64 8.18 1.61
CA GLY A 70 -15.27 8.40 2.90
C GLY A 70 -16.18 7.26 3.36
N TYR A 71 -16.05 6.09 2.79
CA TYR A 71 -16.80 4.93 3.27
C TYR A 71 -16.24 4.45 4.59
N TYR A 72 -17.04 4.60 5.64
CA TYR A 72 -16.75 4.04 6.94
C TYR A 72 -17.59 2.78 7.13
N VAL A 73 -16.95 1.66 7.35
CA VAL A 73 -17.63 0.39 7.61
C VAL A 73 -17.37 0.00 9.06
N SER A 74 -18.42 0.01 9.88
CA SER A 74 -18.31 -0.21 11.31
C SER A 74 -18.52 -1.68 11.73
N SER A 75 -18.91 -2.58 10.80
CA SER A 75 -19.24 -3.96 11.14
C SER A 75 -18.97 -4.89 9.96
N TYR A 76 -18.39 -6.07 10.25
CA TYR A 76 -18.05 -7.09 9.26
C TYR A 76 -19.09 -8.20 9.13
N ASN A 77 -20.25 -8.07 9.79
CA ASN A 77 -21.20 -9.19 9.92
C ASN A 77 -22.19 -9.30 8.77
N ASP A 78 -22.08 -8.43 7.77
CA ASP A 78 -22.99 -8.35 6.65
C ASP A 78 -22.24 -8.69 5.36
N TYR A 79 -22.86 -9.51 4.51
CA TYR A 79 -22.31 -9.89 3.21
C TYR A 79 -22.00 -8.67 2.33
N TYR A 80 -22.92 -7.69 2.29
CA TYR A 80 -22.70 -6.47 1.50
C TYR A 80 -21.55 -5.64 2.04
N THR A 81 -21.42 -5.56 3.34
CA THR A 81 -20.32 -4.87 4.00
C THR A 81 -18.97 -5.49 3.61
N LYS A 82 -18.91 -6.83 3.60
CA LYS A 82 -17.70 -7.54 3.20
C LYS A 82 -17.33 -7.24 1.75
N ILE A 83 -18.29 -7.20 0.83
CA ILE A 83 -18.04 -6.85 -0.57
C ILE A 83 -17.48 -5.43 -0.69
N ILE A 84 -18.03 -4.49 0.06
CA ILE A 84 -17.56 -3.10 0.05
C ILE A 84 -16.13 -3.01 0.55
N ILE A 85 -15.81 -3.71 1.64
CA ILE A 85 -14.45 -3.76 2.19
C ILE A 85 -13.49 -4.35 1.17
N ASP A 86 -13.84 -5.48 0.55
CA ASP A 86 -13.01 -6.13 -0.46
C ASP A 86 -12.73 -5.18 -1.65
N LYS A 87 -13.72 -4.42 -2.09
CA LYS A 87 -13.55 -3.44 -3.15
C LYS A 87 -12.62 -2.30 -2.74
N CYS A 88 -12.77 -1.81 -1.50
CA CYS A 88 -11.90 -0.77 -0.97
C CYS A 88 -10.46 -1.25 -0.86
N GLU A 89 -10.26 -2.48 -0.35
CA GLU A 89 -8.94 -3.09 -0.26
C GLU A 89 -8.31 -3.24 -1.64
N ASN A 90 -9.06 -3.69 -2.63
CA ASN A 90 -8.58 -3.83 -4.00
C ASN A 90 -8.18 -2.49 -4.62
N LYS A 91 -8.97 -1.46 -4.42
CA LYS A 91 -8.66 -0.12 -4.93
C LYS A 91 -7.39 0.44 -4.28
N ALA A 92 -7.26 0.28 -2.97
CA ALA A 92 -6.10 0.74 -2.23
C ALA A 92 -4.84 -0.01 -2.69
N LEU A 93 -4.93 -1.31 -2.83
CA LEU A 93 -3.81 -2.14 -3.29
C LEU A 93 -3.41 -1.77 -4.72
N LYS A 94 -4.37 -1.57 -5.60
CA LYS A 94 -4.10 -1.17 -6.98
C LYS A 94 -3.40 0.19 -7.03
N TRP A 95 -3.88 1.15 -6.26
CA TRP A 95 -3.23 2.47 -6.16
C TRP A 95 -1.78 2.32 -5.69
N ALA A 96 -1.57 1.54 -4.65
CA ALA A 96 -0.23 1.32 -4.08
C ALA A 96 0.71 0.66 -5.09
N CYS A 97 0.23 -0.37 -5.79
CA CYS A 97 1.02 -1.06 -6.80
C CYS A 97 1.40 -0.12 -7.95
N GLU A 98 0.48 0.69 -8.41
CA GLU A 98 0.73 1.63 -9.51
C GLU A 98 1.66 2.76 -9.08
N PHE A 99 1.57 3.20 -7.84
CA PHE A 99 2.47 4.23 -7.30
C PHE A 99 3.91 3.72 -7.19
N LEU A 100 4.08 2.53 -6.62
CA LEU A 100 5.42 1.98 -6.35
C LEU A 100 6.08 1.38 -7.60
N ILE A 101 5.30 0.89 -8.53
CA ILE A 101 5.81 0.16 -9.70
C ILE A 101 5.11 0.74 -10.93
N THR A 102 5.73 1.71 -11.56
CA THR A 102 5.17 2.34 -12.76
C THR A 102 5.40 1.45 -13.98
N GLU A 103 4.65 1.68 -15.05
CA GLU A 103 4.89 0.98 -16.31
C GLU A 103 6.29 1.25 -16.83
N GLU A 104 6.79 2.47 -16.65
CA GLU A 104 8.15 2.84 -17.02
C GLU A 104 9.18 2.02 -16.26
N ASP A 105 8.99 1.82 -14.94
CA ASP A 105 9.87 0.96 -14.14
C ASP A 105 9.95 -0.44 -14.71
N ILE A 106 8.80 -1.02 -15.07
CA ILE A 106 8.72 -2.37 -15.63
C ILE A 106 9.44 -2.44 -16.96
N ILE A 107 9.19 -1.49 -17.85
CA ILE A 107 9.83 -1.41 -19.16
C ILE A 107 11.34 -1.30 -19.02
N ASN A 108 11.83 -0.44 -18.14
CA ASN A 108 13.25 -0.24 -17.91
C ASN A 108 13.94 -1.51 -17.39
N ILE A 109 13.28 -2.22 -16.48
CA ILE A 109 13.81 -3.47 -15.92
C ILE A 109 13.88 -4.55 -17.00
N ILE A 110 12.82 -4.70 -17.80
CA ILE A 110 12.80 -5.66 -18.90
C ILE A 110 13.89 -5.35 -19.93
N ASN A 111 14.04 -4.08 -20.29
CA ASN A 111 15.03 -3.63 -21.24
C ASN A 111 16.47 -3.83 -20.74
N SER A 112 16.67 -3.90 -19.43
CA SER A 112 17.99 -4.20 -18.86
C SER A 112 18.37 -5.68 -18.91
N GLY A 113 17.46 -6.53 -19.41
CA GLY A 113 17.70 -7.96 -19.57
C GLY A 113 17.38 -8.81 -18.35
N ILE A 114 16.79 -8.22 -17.32
CA ILE A 114 16.40 -8.94 -16.12
C ILE A 114 15.09 -9.66 -16.40
N THR A 115 15.08 -10.99 -16.18
CA THR A 115 13.91 -11.84 -16.45
C THR A 115 13.32 -12.48 -15.20
N CYS A 116 14.02 -12.41 -14.07
CA CYS A 116 13.58 -13.02 -12.82
C CYS A 116 12.74 -12.01 -12.01
N VAL A 117 11.49 -12.40 -11.70
CA VAL A 117 10.58 -11.51 -10.96
C VAL A 117 11.09 -11.20 -9.55
N TYR A 118 11.83 -12.12 -8.93
CA TYR A 118 12.43 -11.87 -7.61
C TYR A 118 13.49 -10.76 -7.67
N GLU A 119 14.31 -10.76 -8.73
CA GLU A 119 15.30 -9.70 -8.93
C GLU A 119 14.62 -8.35 -9.22
N MET A 120 13.54 -8.37 -10.00
CA MET A 120 12.78 -7.16 -10.29
C MET A 120 12.21 -6.53 -9.02
N ALA A 121 11.63 -7.35 -8.16
CA ALA A 121 11.09 -6.90 -6.88
C ALA A 121 12.17 -6.32 -5.98
N ASP A 122 13.35 -6.95 -5.94
CA ASP A 122 14.49 -6.46 -5.16
C ASP A 122 15.00 -5.11 -5.66
N ILE A 123 15.10 -4.93 -6.96
CA ILE A 123 15.53 -3.65 -7.56
C ILE A 123 14.57 -2.53 -7.17
N LEU A 124 13.27 -2.80 -7.16
CA LEU A 124 12.25 -1.82 -6.80
C LEU A 124 12.01 -1.71 -5.29
N ASN A 125 12.70 -2.54 -4.51
CA ASN A 125 12.58 -2.60 -3.05
C ASN A 125 11.13 -2.83 -2.61
N VAL A 126 10.46 -3.79 -3.24
CA VAL A 126 9.09 -4.21 -2.89
C VAL A 126 9.05 -5.71 -2.62
N ASP A 127 8.05 -6.15 -1.85
CA ASP A 127 7.81 -7.57 -1.64
C ASP A 127 7.42 -8.25 -2.96
N ILE A 128 7.83 -9.51 -3.12
CA ILE A 128 7.50 -10.29 -4.31
C ILE A 128 5.99 -10.43 -4.51
N THR A 129 5.24 -10.62 -3.42
CA THR A 129 3.77 -10.71 -3.51
C THR A 129 3.16 -9.42 -4.04
N PHE A 130 3.71 -8.29 -3.65
CA PHE A 130 3.27 -6.98 -4.11
C PHE A 130 3.54 -6.79 -5.60
N PHE A 131 4.73 -7.20 -6.05
CA PHE A 131 5.10 -7.16 -7.46
C PHE A 131 4.20 -8.06 -8.31
N GLN A 132 3.90 -9.28 -7.80
CA GLN A 132 2.99 -10.20 -8.48
C GLN A 132 1.59 -9.60 -8.63
N LYS A 133 1.10 -8.90 -7.62
CA LYS A 133 -0.18 -8.19 -7.70
C LYS A 133 -0.16 -7.10 -8.77
N ARG A 134 0.94 -6.38 -8.88
CA ARG A 134 1.09 -5.37 -9.94
C ARG A 134 0.96 -6.01 -11.33
N LEU A 135 1.58 -7.16 -11.55
CA LEU A 135 1.48 -7.87 -12.81
C LEU A 135 0.05 -8.35 -13.08
N GLU A 136 -0.66 -8.84 -12.04
CA GLU A 136 -2.07 -9.20 -12.18
C GLU A 136 -2.91 -8.01 -12.64
N PHE A 137 -2.74 -6.86 -12.02
CA PHE A 137 -3.50 -5.66 -12.39
C PHE A 137 -3.21 -5.23 -13.83
N LEU A 138 -1.99 -5.41 -14.30
CA LEU A 138 -1.64 -5.14 -15.70
C LEU A 138 -2.35 -6.09 -16.66
N SER A 139 -2.47 -7.37 -16.30
CA SER A 139 -3.11 -8.36 -17.15
C SER A 139 -4.62 -8.19 -17.30
N LEU A 140 -5.22 -7.40 -16.41
CA LEU A 140 -6.66 -7.13 -16.44
C LEU A 140 -7.05 -5.91 -17.29
N LYS A 141 -6.06 -5.22 -17.84
CA LYS A 141 -6.29 -4.06 -18.71
C LYS A 141 -6.70 -4.45 -20.10
#